data_6309f0356e497a61a9ec84bd3230c8bd
#
_entry.id   6309f0356e497a61a9ec84bd3230c8bd
#
_cell.length_a   1.000
_cell.length_b   1.000
_cell.length_c   1.000
_cell.angle_alpha   90.00
_cell.angle_beta   90.00
_cell.angle_gamma   90.00
#
_symmetry.space_group_name_H-M   'P 1'
#
loop_
_entity.id
_entity.type
_entity.pdbx_description
1 polymer ?
#
loop_
_entity_poly.entity_id
_entity_poly.type
_entity_poly.pdbx_seq_one_letter_code
_entity_poly.pdbx_strand_id
1 'polypeptide(L)'
;MLLLISCQNEEVVSTAPAAETARRGCASYEVLEAQLKADPTLALRMEQIETFTKNAMLQGRLVNGKIQIPVVVNVLYRTTAENISQAQIQSQIDVLNKDFNALNTDYSSVPTAFSAVKANVGISFVLETVVRKATTKTSWGTADAMKKTTKGGLNPTSPTTKLNLWACTIGGGILGYAQFPRGGSTTDGVVIDSKYFGLTTTTSYPYNLGRTGTHEVGHWMNLRHIWGDATCGSDLVTDTPSHNTANYGVPAYPHYSTCTGTPIEMTMNYMDYTDDRGMYMFSVGQKARMDAIFLAGGSRASFRL
;
A
#
# COMPACT_ATOMS: atom_id res chain seq x y z
N MET A 1 -16.59 75.73 -8.94
CA MET A 1 -15.70 74.77 -8.21
C MET A 1 -16.38 73.41 -8.23
N LEU A 2 -16.07 72.63 -9.26
CA LEU A 2 -16.67 71.28 -9.45
C LEU A 2 -15.76 70.25 -8.77
N LEU A 3 -16.28 69.52 -7.80
CA LEU A 3 -15.61 68.36 -7.21
C LEU A 3 -15.90 67.14 -8.09
N LEU A 4 -14.86 66.56 -8.66
CA LEU A 4 -14.87 65.25 -9.32
C LEU A 4 -14.65 64.18 -8.23
N ILE A 5 -15.64 63.33 -7.98
CA ILE A 5 -15.55 62.14 -7.13
C ILE A 5 -15.10 61.02 -8.05
N SER A 6 -13.86 60.53 -7.84
CA SER A 6 -13.33 59.31 -8.49
C SER A 6 -13.80 58.12 -7.71
N CYS A 7 -14.64 57.28 -8.33
CA CYS A 7 -14.94 55.95 -7.81
C CYS A 7 -13.76 55.02 -8.24
N GLN A 8 -12.97 54.55 -7.26
CA GLN A 8 -12.06 53.41 -7.43
C GLN A 8 -12.86 52.14 -7.27
N ASN A 9 -12.95 51.35 -8.33
CA ASN A 9 -13.40 49.96 -8.26
C ASN A 9 -12.28 49.12 -7.63
N GLU A 10 -12.43 48.68 -6.42
CA GLU A 10 -11.60 47.58 -5.86
C GLU A 10 -12.07 46.28 -6.51
N GLU A 11 -11.26 45.69 -7.36
CA GLU A 11 -11.43 44.31 -7.81
C GLU A 11 -11.23 43.39 -6.62
N VAL A 12 -12.32 42.81 -6.15
CA VAL A 12 -12.29 41.68 -5.19
C VAL A 12 -11.70 40.49 -5.90
N VAL A 13 -10.42 40.25 -5.73
CA VAL A 13 -9.75 39.01 -6.17
C VAL A 13 -10.33 37.92 -5.29
N SER A 14 -11.32 37.19 -5.80
CA SER A 14 -11.82 35.96 -5.21
C SER A 14 -10.72 34.90 -5.30
N THR A 15 -9.95 34.72 -4.23
CA THR A 15 -9.07 33.57 -4.10
C THR A 15 -9.97 32.33 -3.92
N ALA A 16 -10.14 31.56 -5.01
CA ALA A 16 -10.72 30.24 -4.90
C ALA A 16 -9.94 29.46 -3.81
N PRO A 17 -10.62 28.75 -2.90
CA PRO A 17 -9.92 27.94 -1.93
C PRO A 17 -9.02 26.94 -2.67
N ALA A 18 -7.75 26.89 -2.27
CA ALA A 18 -6.81 25.92 -2.80
C ALA A 18 -7.44 24.54 -2.67
N ALA A 19 -7.56 23.81 -3.77
CA ALA A 19 -8.09 22.45 -3.76
C ALA A 19 -7.28 21.66 -2.70
N GLU A 20 -7.97 21.14 -1.70
CA GLU A 20 -7.37 20.31 -0.67
C GLU A 20 -6.71 19.12 -1.37
N THR A 21 -5.39 19.09 -1.39
CA THR A 21 -4.64 18.02 -2.05
C THR A 21 -5.03 16.70 -1.38
N ALA A 22 -5.59 15.78 -2.14
CA ALA A 22 -5.99 14.48 -1.65
C ALA A 22 -4.79 13.85 -0.91
N ARG A 23 -4.96 13.53 0.37
CA ARG A 23 -3.94 12.84 1.15
C ARG A 23 -4.08 11.34 0.95
N ARG A 24 -2.96 10.61 0.93
CA ARG A 24 -2.98 9.15 0.92
C ARG A 24 -3.73 8.65 2.16
N GLY A 25 -4.72 7.79 1.95
CA GLY A 25 -5.44 7.09 3.00
C GLY A 25 -5.30 5.59 2.77
N CYS A 26 -4.56 4.90 3.65
CA CYS A 26 -4.54 3.45 3.75
C CYS A 26 -5.34 3.06 5.00
N ALA A 27 -6.26 2.10 4.87
CA ALA A 27 -7.08 1.64 5.99
C ALA A 27 -6.61 0.28 6.56
N SER A 28 -5.39 -0.18 6.24
CA SER A 28 -4.89 -1.49 6.67
C SER A 28 -4.79 -1.59 8.19
N TYR A 29 -4.39 -0.51 8.88
CA TYR A 29 -4.31 -0.49 10.34
C TYR A 29 -5.70 -0.53 10.98
N GLU A 30 -6.64 0.29 10.53
CA GLU A 30 -8.02 0.32 11.03
C GLU A 30 -8.75 -0.99 10.77
N VAL A 31 -8.49 -1.63 9.62
CA VAL A 31 -9.03 -2.96 9.33
C VAL A 31 -8.45 -4.00 10.28
N LEU A 32 -7.15 -3.95 10.56
CA LEU A 32 -6.51 -4.83 11.54
C LEU A 32 -7.11 -4.63 12.95
N GLU A 33 -7.26 -3.40 13.40
CA GLU A 33 -7.87 -3.09 14.71
C GLU A 33 -9.30 -3.65 14.81
N ALA A 34 -10.10 -3.49 13.74
CA ALA A 34 -11.43 -4.05 13.69
C ALA A 34 -11.42 -5.59 13.73
N GLN A 35 -10.47 -6.23 13.05
CA GLN A 35 -10.30 -7.68 13.06
C GLN A 35 -9.83 -8.20 14.42
N LEU A 36 -8.89 -7.51 15.09
CA LEU A 36 -8.45 -7.84 16.46
C LEU A 36 -9.59 -7.73 17.46
N LYS A 37 -10.45 -6.73 17.31
CA LYS A 37 -11.65 -6.57 18.16
C LYS A 37 -12.68 -7.68 17.92
N ALA A 38 -12.85 -8.13 16.67
CA ALA A 38 -13.80 -9.17 16.30
C ALA A 38 -13.29 -10.58 16.64
N ASP A 39 -11.97 -10.80 16.60
CA ASP A 39 -11.32 -12.07 16.90
C ASP A 39 -10.12 -11.87 17.86
N PRO A 40 -10.33 -11.96 19.17
CA PRO A 40 -9.26 -11.80 20.17
C PRO A 40 -8.09 -12.79 20.01
N THR A 41 -8.29 -13.92 19.33
CA THR A 41 -7.23 -14.90 19.09
C THR A 41 -6.28 -14.48 17.97
N LEU A 42 -6.66 -13.48 17.16
CA LEU A 42 -5.81 -12.94 16.09
C LEU A 42 -4.52 -12.32 16.66
N ALA A 43 -4.59 -11.64 17.79
CA ALA A 43 -3.40 -11.05 18.42
C ALA A 43 -2.34 -12.12 18.73
N LEU A 44 -2.73 -13.26 19.29
CA LEU A 44 -1.83 -14.37 19.56
C LEU A 44 -1.22 -14.94 18.26
N ARG A 45 -2.02 -15.08 17.20
CA ARG A 45 -1.52 -15.53 15.90
C ARG A 45 -0.50 -14.55 15.29
N MET A 46 -0.73 -13.26 15.45
CA MET A 46 0.21 -12.23 14.99
C MET A 46 1.51 -12.26 15.79
N GLU A 47 1.44 -12.43 17.13
CA GLU A 47 2.63 -12.60 17.97
C GLU A 47 3.45 -13.84 17.55
N GLN A 48 2.78 -14.93 17.20
CA GLN A 48 3.46 -16.12 16.65
C GLN A 48 4.18 -15.81 15.33
N ILE A 49 3.57 -14.99 14.44
CA ILE A 49 4.24 -14.54 13.21
C ILE A 49 5.46 -13.69 13.54
N GLU A 50 5.35 -12.74 14.47
CA GLU A 50 6.48 -11.88 14.86
C GLU A 50 7.62 -12.71 15.46
N THR A 51 7.31 -13.65 16.35
CA THR A 51 8.30 -14.58 16.93
C THR A 51 8.98 -15.40 15.84
N PHE A 52 8.21 -15.98 14.91
CA PHE A 52 8.75 -16.74 13.78
C PHE A 52 9.65 -15.88 12.89
N THR A 53 9.17 -14.68 12.54
CA THR A 53 9.90 -13.73 11.69
C THR A 53 11.24 -13.34 12.34
N LYS A 54 11.21 -12.95 13.62
CA LYS A 54 12.43 -12.61 14.37
C LYS A 54 13.44 -13.77 14.40
N ASN A 55 12.99 -14.98 14.66
CA ASN A 55 13.85 -16.15 14.68
C ASN A 55 14.42 -16.47 13.29
N ALA A 56 13.62 -16.34 12.22
CA ALA A 56 14.07 -16.54 10.85
C ALA A 56 15.15 -15.53 10.44
N MET A 57 14.98 -14.26 10.80
CA MET A 57 15.95 -13.19 10.54
C MET A 57 17.26 -13.42 11.31
N LEU A 58 17.18 -13.78 12.60
CA LEU A 58 18.37 -14.07 13.43
C LEU A 58 19.19 -15.28 12.92
N GLN A 59 18.50 -16.27 12.33
CA GLN A 59 19.17 -17.44 11.75
C GLN A 59 19.69 -17.19 10.33
N GLY A 60 19.53 -15.98 9.77
CA GLY A 60 19.88 -15.67 8.39
C GLY A 60 19.15 -16.53 7.36
N ARG A 61 17.96 -17.04 7.72
CA ARG A 61 17.13 -17.86 6.83
C ARG A 61 16.52 -16.96 5.75
N LEU A 62 17.11 -17.01 4.57
CA LEU A 62 16.59 -16.37 3.37
C LEU A 62 15.88 -17.40 2.51
N VAL A 63 14.92 -16.96 1.73
CA VAL A 63 14.29 -17.79 0.70
C VAL A 63 15.32 -17.98 -0.43
N ASN A 64 15.84 -19.20 -0.58
CA ASN A 64 16.65 -19.55 -1.73
C ASN A 64 15.72 -19.83 -2.93
N GLY A 65 15.86 -19.02 -3.97
CA GLY A 65 15.08 -19.13 -5.20
C GLY A 65 14.12 -17.94 -5.41
N LYS A 66 13.44 -17.94 -6.56
CA LYS A 66 12.46 -16.91 -6.91
C LYS A 66 11.11 -17.27 -6.29
N ILE A 67 10.54 -16.31 -5.56
CA ILE A 67 9.15 -16.40 -5.13
C ILE A 67 8.29 -15.83 -6.27
N GLN A 68 7.39 -16.64 -6.81
CA GLN A 68 6.42 -16.20 -7.80
C GLN A 68 5.01 -16.39 -7.22
N ILE A 69 4.24 -15.29 -7.16
CA ILE A 69 2.92 -15.27 -6.55
C ILE A 69 1.86 -15.15 -7.64
N PRO A 70 0.96 -16.15 -7.79
CA PRO A 70 -0.18 -16.02 -8.70
C PRO A 70 -1.17 -14.99 -8.15
N VAL A 71 -1.67 -14.13 -9.05
CA VAL A 71 -2.58 -13.04 -8.72
C VAL A 71 -3.92 -13.22 -9.40
N VAL A 72 -4.99 -13.06 -8.63
CA VAL A 72 -6.37 -12.96 -9.12
C VAL A 72 -6.85 -11.53 -8.92
N VAL A 73 -7.35 -10.89 -9.97
CA VAL A 73 -7.92 -9.54 -9.88
C VAL A 73 -9.44 -9.60 -9.98
N ASN A 74 -10.12 -9.12 -8.95
CA ASN A 74 -11.57 -9.06 -8.81
C ASN A 74 -12.03 -7.62 -9.06
N VAL A 75 -12.66 -7.35 -10.21
CA VAL A 75 -13.14 -6.01 -10.59
C VAL A 75 -14.63 -5.89 -10.27
N LEU A 76 -14.99 -4.96 -9.39
CA LEU A 76 -16.36 -4.61 -9.06
C LEU A 76 -16.66 -3.22 -9.62
N TYR A 77 -17.59 -3.11 -10.56
CA TYR A 77 -17.84 -1.86 -11.28
C TYR A 77 -19.33 -1.54 -11.40
N ARG A 78 -19.67 -0.27 -11.33
CA ARG A 78 -20.99 0.29 -11.58
C ARG A 78 -21.06 1.02 -12.92
N THR A 79 -19.96 1.67 -13.29
CA THR A 79 -19.81 2.43 -14.52
C THR A 79 -18.73 1.83 -15.41
N THR A 80 -18.72 2.24 -16.69
CA THR A 80 -17.65 1.84 -17.62
C THR A 80 -16.28 2.29 -17.14
N ALA A 81 -16.16 3.45 -16.51
CA ALA A 81 -14.88 3.95 -15.98
C ALA A 81 -14.35 3.11 -14.81
N GLU A 82 -15.25 2.55 -13.98
CA GLU A 82 -14.88 1.65 -12.88
C GLU A 82 -14.52 0.22 -13.39
N ASN A 83 -14.96 -0.15 -14.60
CA ASN A 83 -14.59 -1.43 -15.23
C ASN A 83 -13.20 -1.31 -15.87
N ILE A 84 -12.20 -1.18 -15.02
CA ILE A 84 -10.81 -0.96 -15.44
C ILE A 84 -10.37 -1.96 -16.52
N SER A 85 -9.61 -1.48 -17.50
CA SER A 85 -9.21 -2.28 -18.65
C SER A 85 -8.21 -3.39 -18.28
N GLN A 86 -8.08 -4.38 -19.16
CA GLN A 86 -7.05 -5.43 -19.01
C GLN A 86 -5.64 -4.82 -19.01
N ALA A 87 -5.41 -3.78 -19.83
CA ALA A 87 -4.13 -3.07 -19.87
C ALA A 87 -3.83 -2.37 -18.53
N GLN A 88 -4.84 -1.75 -17.90
CA GLN A 88 -4.69 -1.15 -16.58
C GLN A 88 -4.38 -2.20 -15.50
N ILE A 89 -5.03 -3.36 -15.54
CA ILE A 89 -4.75 -4.48 -14.64
C ILE A 89 -3.32 -4.96 -14.83
N GLN A 90 -2.91 -5.20 -16.08
CA GLN A 90 -1.55 -5.65 -16.37
C GLN A 90 -0.50 -4.63 -15.90
N SER A 91 -0.75 -3.33 -16.09
CA SER A 91 0.18 -2.30 -15.62
C SER A 91 0.40 -2.32 -14.11
N GLN A 92 -0.61 -2.70 -13.30
CA GLN A 92 -0.43 -2.90 -11.85
C GLN A 92 0.50 -4.08 -11.56
N ILE A 93 0.35 -5.18 -12.27
CA ILE A 93 1.24 -6.34 -12.12
C ILE A 93 2.67 -5.96 -12.53
N ASP A 94 2.82 -5.19 -13.60
CA ASP A 94 4.12 -4.71 -14.06
C ASP A 94 4.79 -3.76 -13.06
N VAL A 95 4.01 -2.88 -12.41
CA VAL A 95 4.49 -2.01 -11.32
C VAL A 95 4.96 -2.85 -10.13
N LEU A 96 4.15 -3.80 -9.67
CA LEU A 96 4.55 -4.71 -8.58
C LEU A 96 5.85 -5.43 -8.92
N ASN A 97 5.98 -5.96 -10.13
CA ASN A 97 7.19 -6.64 -10.57
C ASN A 97 8.42 -5.73 -10.64
N LYS A 98 8.23 -4.45 -11.02
CA LYS A 98 9.34 -3.47 -11.01
C LYS A 98 9.74 -3.10 -9.60
N ASP A 99 8.79 -2.74 -8.76
CA ASP A 99 9.05 -2.23 -7.41
C ASP A 99 9.64 -3.31 -6.48
N PHE A 100 9.10 -4.54 -6.51
CA PHE A 100 9.61 -5.64 -5.69
C PHE A 100 10.92 -6.25 -6.21
N ASN A 101 11.34 -5.94 -7.43
CA ASN A 101 12.61 -6.40 -8.00
C ASN A 101 13.63 -5.27 -8.22
N ALA A 102 13.39 -4.08 -7.65
CA ALA A 102 14.27 -2.92 -7.80
C ALA A 102 14.57 -2.57 -9.28
N LEU A 103 13.56 -2.74 -10.14
CA LEU A 103 13.61 -2.46 -11.59
C LEU A 103 12.89 -1.16 -11.96
N ASN A 104 12.33 -0.46 -10.97
CA ASN A 104 11.76 0.87 -11.14
C ASN A 104 12.86 1.89 -11.46
N THR A 105 12.60 2.79 -12.39
CA THR A 105 13.61 3.73 -12.93
C THR A 105 14.16 4.69 -11.87
N ASP A 106 13.33 5.04 -10.89
CA ASP A 106 13.65 5.92 -9.77
C ASP A 106 14.39 5.24 -8.59
N TYR A 107 14.62 3.91 -8.65
CA TYR A 107 15.45 3.20 -7.66
C TYR A 107 16.88 3.74 -7.57
N SER A 108 17.42 4.27 -8.67
CA SER A 108 18.72 4.93 -8.71
C SER A 108 18.77 6.25 -7.93
N SER A 109 17.60 6.86 -7.67
CA SER A 109 17.46 8.13 -6.93
C SER A 109 17.49 7.95 -5.41
N VAL A 110 17.62 6.72 -4.90
CA VAL A 110 17.74 6.47 -3.45
C VAL A 110 18.95 7.22 -2.92
N PRO A 111 18.78 8.11 -1.91
CA PRO A 111 19.86 8.90 -1.34
C PRO A 111 20.99 8.05 -0.79
N THR A 112 22.21 8.57 -0.84
CA THR A 112 23.42 7.87 -0.39
C THR A 112 23.30 7.37 1.05
N ALA A 113 22.63 8.11 1.93
CA ALA A 113 22.39 7.68 3.31
C ALA A 113 21.65 6.34 3.43
N PHE A 114 20.86 5.96 2.44
CA PHE A 114 20.09 4.72 2.41
C PHE A 114 20.59 3.70 1.38
N SER A 115 21.66 4.03 0.64
CA SER A 115 22.18 3.17 -0.43
C SER A 115 22.60 1.77 0.04
N ALA A 116 23.12 1.66 1.27
CA ALA A 116 23.55 0.40 1.86
C ALA A 116 22.39 -0.50 2.33
N VAL A 117 21.21 0.09 2.53
CA VAL A 117 20.03 -0.61 3.06
C VAL A 117 18.90 -0.78 2.06
N LYS A 118 19.00 -0.23 0.84
CA LYS A 118 17.98 -0.43 -0.20
C LYS A 118 18.01 -1.88 -0.71
N ALA A 119 16.83 -2.46 -0.96
CA ALA A 119 16.71 -3.87 -1.28
C ALA A 119 16.07 -4.14 -2.64
N ASN A 120 16.57 -5.18 -3.30
CA ASN A 120 15.80 -5.97 -4.26
C ASN A 120 15.11 -7.09 -3.48
N VAL A 121 13.77 -7.04 -3.39
CA VAL A 121 13.01 -8.03 -2.62
C VAL A 121 13.06 -9.41 -3.30
N GLY A 122 13.02 -9.46 -4.63
CA GLY A 122 13.14 -10.72 -5.38
C GLY A 122 11.83 -11.50 -5.44
N ILE A 123 10.68 -10.85 -5.27
CA ILE A 123 9.34 -11.44 -5.37
C ILE A 123 8.71 -10.98 -6.68
N SER A 124 8.12 -11.92 -7.42
CA SER A 124 7.44 -11.65 -8.69
C SER A 124 5.96 -12.03 -8.62
N PHE A 125 5.15 -11.39 -9.44
CA PHE A 125 3.70 -11.54 -9.49
C PHE A 125 3.27 -11.92 -10.90
N VAL A 126 2.36 -12.89 -11.03
CA VAL A 126 1.84 -13.34 -12.31
C VAL A 126 0.32 -13.23 -12.32
N LEU A 127 -0.22 -12.45 -13.24
CA LEU A 127 -1.67 -12.37 -13.44
C LEU A 127 -2.19 -13.69 -13.95
N GLU A 128 -3.02 -14.35 -13.17
CA GLU A 128 -3.59 -15.66 -13.54
C GLU A 128 -5.04 -15.51 -14.02
N THR A 129 -5.84 -14.71 -13.32
CA THR A 129 -7.27 -14.61 -13.60
C THR A 129 -7.78 -13.21 -13.31
N VAL A 130 -8.72 -12.74 -14.14
CA VAL A 130 -9.51 -11.53 -13.90
C VAL A 130 -10.98 -11.91 -13.83
N VAL A 131 -11.61 -11.61 -12.69
CA VAL A 131 -13.06 -11.80 -12.48
C VAL A 131 -13.72 -10.43 -12.45
N ARG A 132 -14.81 -10.27 -13.21
CA ARG A 132 -15.52 -8.98 -13.31
C ARG A 132 -16.96 -9.15 -12.89
N LYS A 133 -17.47 -8.20 -12.11
CA LYS A 133 -18.87 -8.19 -11.68
C LYS A 133 -19.42 -6.77 -11.66
N ALA A 134 -20.54 -6.57 -12.35
CA ALA A 134 -21.31 -5.34 -12.23
C ALA A 134 -21.97 -5.26 -10.85
N THR A 135 -22.09 -4.04 -10.32
CA THR A 135 -22.71 -3.74 -9.02
C THR A 135 -23.54 -2.48 -9.14
N THR A 136 -24.54 -2.33 -8.27
CA THR A 136 -25.31 -1.09 -8.11
C THR A 136 -24.75 -0.19 -7.00
N LYS A 137 -23.78 -0.68 -6.23
CA LYS A 137 -23.17 0.09 -5.14
C LYS A 137 -22.32 1.23 -5.69
N THR A 138 -22.47 2.41 -5.14
CA THR A 138 -21.70 3.61 -5.50
C THR A 138 -20.30 3.60 -4.88
N SER A 139 -20.14 2.96 -3.73
CA SER A 139 -18.86 2.77 -3.06
C SER A 139 -18.92 1.61 -2.08
N TRP A 140 -17.74 1.16 -1.66
CA TRP A 140 -17.54 0.12 -0.66
C TRP A 140 -16.80 0.72 0.55
N GLY A 141 -17.13 0.24 1.74
CA GLY A 141 -16.40 0.56 2.96
C GLY A 141 -15.32 -0.50 3.25
N THR A 142 -14.65 -0.37 4.40
CA THR A 142 -13.53 -1.23 4.82
C THR A 142 -13.94 -2.50 5.57
N ALA A 143 -15.25 -2.80 5.68
CA ALA A 143 -15.77 -3.99 6.35
C ALA A 143 -15.80 -5.26 5.47
N ASP A 144 -14.97 -5.33 4.44
CA ASP A 144 -14.78 -6.48 3.54
C ASP A 144 -16.05 -6.96 2.80
N ALA A 145 -17.05 -6.08 2.63
CA ALA A 145 -18.27 -6.45 1.90
C ALA A 145 -17.99 -6.77 0.42
N MET A 146 -17.00 -6.09 -0.22
CA MET A 146 -16.57 -6.37 -1.58
C MET A 146 -15.96 -7.75 -1.75
N LYS A 147 -15.46 -8.36 -0.67
CA LYS A 147 -14.86 -9.69 -0.64
C LYS A 147 -15.88 -10.81 -0.38
N LYS A 148 -17.19 -10.51 -0.38
CA LYS A 148 -18.25 -11.46 -0.03
C LYS A 148 -19.37 -11.45 -1.07
N THR A 149 -19.61 -12.59 -1.74
CA THR A 149 -20.72 -12.71 -2.70
C THR A 149 -22.09 -12.48 -2.04
N THR A 150 -22.24 -12.88 -0.78
CA THR A 150 -23.46 -12.65 0.03
C THR A 150 -23.76 -11.17 0.31
N LYS A 151 -22.76 -10.30 0.12
CA LYS A 151 -22.86 -8.83 0.25
C LYS A 151 -22.84 -8.12 -1.11
N GLY A 152 -22.92 -8.86 -2.21
CA GLY A 152 -22.88 -8.35 -3.57
C GLY A 152 -21.48 -8.24 -4.17
N GLY A 153 -20.43 -8.60 -3.43
CA GLY A 153 -19.05 -8.62 -3.85
C GLY A 153 -18.64 -9.90 -4.59
N LEU A 154 -17.34 -10.20 -4.58
CA LEU A 154 -16.70 -11.40 -5.10
C LEU A 154 -15.89 -12.07 -4.01
N ASN A 155 -16.13 -13.35 -3.74
CA ASN A 155 -15.29 -14.12 -2.82
C ASN A 155 -13.86 -14.25 -3.38
N PRO A 156 -12.84 -14.37 -2.53
CA PRO A 156 -11.48 -14.66 -2.99
C PRO A 156 -11.41 -16.03 -3.66
N THR A 157 -10.56 -16.14 -4.68
CA THR A 157 -10.25 -17.38 -5.38
C THR A 157 -8.96 -17.98 -4.80
N SER A 158 -9.01 -19.22 -4.32
CA SER A 158 -7.85 -19.93 -3.75
C SER A 158 -7.01 -19.07 -2.78
N PRO A 159 -7.62 -18.49 -1.74
CA PRO A 159 -6.99 -17.44 -0.91
C PRO A 159 -5.82 -17.93 -0.06
N THR A 160 -5.52 -19.23 -0.06
CA THR A 160 -4.36 -19.81 0.62
C THR A 160 -3.14 -19.99 -0.27
N THR A 161 -3.30 -19.78 -1.59
CA THR A 161 -2.23 -19.97 -2.59
C THR A 161 -2.14 -18.86 -3.61
N LYS A 162 -3.13 -17.95 -3.67
CA LYS A 162 -3.19 -16.85 -4.63
C LYS A 162 -3.45 -15.54 -3.93
N LEU A 163 -2.71 -14.51 -4.29
CA LEU A 163 -3.00 -13.14 -3.90
C LEU A 163 -4.24 -12.65 -4.64
N ASN A 164 -5.28 -12.26 -3.90
CA ASN A 164 -6.47 -11.66 -4.46
C ASN A 164 -6.40 -10.14 -4.34
N LEU A 165 -6.54 -9.44 -5.46
CA LEU A 165 -6.66 -7.98 -5.51
C LEU A 165 -8.10 -7.63 -5.88
N TRP A 166 -8.75 -6.73 -5.15
CA TRP A 166 -10.05 -6.15 -5.52
C TRP A 166 -9.84 -4.74 -6.04
N ALA A 167 -10.37 -4.45 -7.24
CA ALA A 167 -10.48 -3.11 -7.79
C ALA A 167 -11.95 -2.68 -7.70
N CYS A 168 -12.24 -1.63 -6.94
CA CYS A 168 -13.59 -1.11 -6.74
C CYS A 168 -13.52 0.35 -6.27
N THR A 169 -14.61 1.09 -6.32
CA THR A 169 -14.68 2.43 -5.70
C THR A 169 -14.76 2.29 -4.19
N ILE A 170 -13.79 2.84 -3.45
CA ILE A 170 -13.76 2.86 -1.98
C ILE A 170 -14.27 4.23 -1.50
N GLY A 171 -15.12 4.23 -0.47
CA GLY A 171 -15.59 5.47 0.15
C GLY A 171 -14.57 6.08 1.11
N GLY A 172 -14.80 7.34 1.52
CA GLY A 172 -14.02 7.99 2.58
C GLY A 172 -12.62 8.46 2.18
N GLY A 173 -12.31 8.56 0.88
CA GLY A 173 -10.99 9.02 0.41
C GLY A 173 -9.86 7.99 0.60
N ILE A 174 -10.20 6.74 0.89
CA ILE A 174 -9.25 5.64 1.08
C ILE A 174 -8.77 5.16 -0.28
N LEU A 175 -7.43 5.06 -0.46
CA LEU A 175 -6.81 4.59 -1.69
C LEU A 175 -6.79 3.07 -1.77
N GLY A 176 -6.57 2.42 -0.63
CA GLY A 176 -6.53 0.98 -0.53
C GLY A 176 -6.44 0.47 0.91
N TYR A 177 -6.48 -0.84 1.06
CA TYR A 177 -6.14 -1.53 2.30
C TYR A 177 -5.82 -3.00 2.04
N ALA A 178 -5.07 -3.60 2.94
CA ALA A 178 -4.71 -5.00 2.91
C ALA A 178 -5.14 -5.72 4.20
N GLN A 179 -5.29 -7.01 4.11
CA GLN A 179 -5.36 -7.88 5.28
C GLN A 179 -3.96 -8.37 5.63
N PHE A 180 -3.56 -8.17 6.88
CA PHE A 180 -2.33 -8.76 7.43
C PHE A 180 -2.40 -10.30 7.46
N PRO A 181 -1.24 -11.01 7.45
CA PRO A 181 -1.22 -12.46 7.50
C PRO A 181 -1.95 -13.02 8.73
N ARG A 182 -2.56 -14.21 8.58
CA ARG A 182 -3.34 -14.92 9.63
C ARG A 182 -4.68 -14.28 10.00
N GLY A 183 -5.16 -13.28 9.29
CA GLY A 183 -6.57 -12.96 9.24
C GLY A 183 -7.39 -14.11 8.62
N GLY A 184 -8.69 -13.97 8.51
CA GLY A 184 -9.56 -14.99 7.90
C GLY A 184 -9.26 -15.17 6.41
N SER A 185 -9.12 -16.42 5.94
CA SER A 185 -8.85 -16.70 4.51
C SER A 185 -9.97 -16.23 3.59
N THR A 186 -11.20 -16.14 4.08
CA THR A 186 -12.37 -15.69 3.31
C THR A 186 -12.34 -14.18 2.97
N THR A 187 -11.43 -13.43 3.56
CA THR A 187 -11.24 -11.99 3.32
C THR A 187 -9.78 -11.64 3.00
N ASP A 188 -8.90 -12.65 2.85
CA ASP A 188 -7.49 -12.42 2.58
C ASP A 188 -7.25 -11.76 1.22
N GLY A 189 -6.37 -10.77 1.19
CA GLY A 189 -5.96 -10.04 0.01
C GLY A 189 -5.99 -8.53 0.19
N VAL A 190 -5.93 -7.83 -0.93
CA VAL A 190 -5.75 -6.38 -1.03
C VAL A 190 -6.91 -5.74 -1.77
N VAL A 191 -7.39 -4.60 -1.31
CA VAL A 191 -8.39 -3.76 -1.98
C VAL A 191 -7.75 -2.46 -2.41
N ILE A 192 -7.93 -2.06 -3.66
CA ILE A 192 -7.40 -0.81 -4.22
C ILE A 192 -8.56 -0.08 -4.91
N ASP A 193 -8.71 1.22 -4.65
CA ASP A 193 -9.68 2.02 -5.40
C ASP A 193 -9.31 2.02 -6.89
N SER A 194 -10.30 1.82 -7.74
CA SER A 194 -10.13 1.72 -9.20
C SER A 194 -9.37 2.90 -9.82
N LYS A 195 -9.44 4.08 -9.19
CA LYS A 195 -8.73 5.30 -9.63
C LYS A 195 -7.22 5.25 -9.39
N TYR A 196 -6.76 4.38 -8.50
CA TYR A 196 -5.36 4.27 -8.09
C TYR A 196 -4.76 2.90 -8.43
N PHE A 197 -5.51 2.11 -9.18
CA PHE A 197 -5.10 0.77 -9.61
C PHE A 197 -4.27 0.85 -10.89
N GLY A 198 -2.99 0.53 -10.82
CA GLY A 198 -2.09 0.49 -11.98
C GLY A 198 -1.62 1.86 -12.48
N LEU A 199 -1.18 1.87 -13.72
CA LEU A 199 -0.53 3.00 -14.39
C LEU A 199 -1.17 3.25 -15.75
N THR A 200 -2.11 4.19 -15.83
CA THR A 200 -2.76 4.60 -17.09
C THR A 200 -3.14 6.07 -17.04
N THR A 201 -3.65 6.61 -18.16
CA THR A 201 -4.16 7.98 -18.24
C THR A 201 -5.43 8.20 -17.43
N THR A 202 -6.07 7.14 -16.94
CA THR A 202 -7.29 7.20 -16.12
C THR A 202 -7.01 7.15 -14.62
N THR A 203 -5.77 6.88 -14.21
CA THR A 203 -5.37 6.89 -12.79
C THR A 203 -5.19 8.32 -12.29
N SER A 204 -5.49 8.54 -11.02
CA SER A 204 -5.61 9.89 -10.43
C SER A 204 -4.32 10.34 -9.76
N TYR A 205 -3.77 11.47 -10.23
CA TYR A 205 -2.67 12.17 -9.58
C TYR A 205 -3.08 12.61 -8.15
N PRO A 206 -2.16 12.55 -7.15
CA PRO A 206 -0.73 12.20 -7.23
C PRO A 206 -0.41 10.72 -7.02
N TYR A 207 -1.41 9.84 -6.98
CA TYR A 207 -1.29 8.40 -6.72
C TYR A 207 -1.54 7.58 -7.99
N ASN A 208 -0.91 7.98 -9.08
CA ASN A 208 -1.18 7.48 -10.43
C ASN A 208 -0.05 6.62 -11.01
N LEU A 209 0.92 6.19 -10.20
CA LEU A 209 2.02 5.33 -10.64
C LEU A 209 1.88 3.87 -10.14
N GLY A 210 0.70 3.51 -9.60
CA GLY A 210 0.39 2.15 -9.14
C GLY A 210 1.02 1.78 -7.80
N ARG A 211 1.63 2.74 -7.08
CA ARG A 211 2.33 2.49 -5.82
C ARG A 211 1.41 2.35 -4.62
N THR A 212 0.13 2.67 -4.77
CA THR A 212 -0.88 2.20 -3.83
C THR A 212 -0.89 0.68 -3.77
N GLY A 213 -0.85 -0.01 -4.92
CA GLY A 213 -0.76 -1.46 -4.96
C GLY A 213 0.51 -2.01 -4.29
N THR A 214 1.67 -1.37 -4.52
CA THR A 214 2.95 -1.76 -3.90
C THR A 214 2.90 -1.60 -2.38
N HIS A 215 2.34 -0.50 -1.88
CA HIS A 215 2.14 -0.22 -0.46
C HIS A 215 1.25 -1.29 0.20
N GLU A 216 0.07 -1.53 -0.35
CA GLU A 216 -0.89 -2.47 0.22
C GLU A 216 -0.40 -3.92 0.16
N VAL A 217 0.32 -4.32 -0.89
CA VAL A 217 0.97 -5.63 -0.97
C VAL A 217 2.08 -5.75 0.08
N GLY A 218 2.77 -4.67 0.42
CA GLY A 218 3.69 -4.60 1.56
C GLY A 218 3.02 -5.01 2.88
N HIS A 219 1.84 -4.47 3.19
CA HIS A 219 1.05 -4.87 4.37
C HIS A 219 0.60 -6.33 4.30
N TRP A 220 0.13 -6.77 3.13
CA TRP A 220 -0.22 -8.17 2.91
C TRP A 220 0.98 -9.10 3.17
N MET A 221 2.20 -8.60 2.96
CA MET A 221 3.46 -9.29 3.27
C MET A 221 4.00 -8.98 4.68
N ASN A 222 3.17 -8.52 5.61
CA ASN A 222 3.52 -8.28 7.03
C ASN A 222 4.40 -7.06 7.30
N LEU A 223 4.46 -6.09 6.39
CA LEU A 223 5.08 -4.80 6.68
C LEU A 223 4.09 -3.88 7.38
N ARG A 224 4.57 -3.11 8.35
CA ARG A 224 3.84 -2.00 8.98
C ARG A 224 4.16 -0.69 8.27
N HIS A 225 3.37 0.35 8.52
CA HIS A 225 3.78 1.69 8.14
C HIS A 225 5.11 2.04 8.79
N ILE A 226 5.96 2.77 8.07
CA ILE A 226 7.34 3.04 8.52
C ILE A 226 7.41 3.85 9.83
N TRP A 227 6.36 4.61 10.18
CA TRP A 227 6.25 5.30 11.48
C TRP A 227 5.61 4.44 12.58
N GLY A 228 5.28 3.17 12.31
CA GLY A 228 4.72 2.22 13.27
C GLY A 228 3.36 2.59 13.82
N ASP A 229 2.54 3.36 13.05
CA ASP A 229 1.20 3.84 13.40
C ASP A 229 1.10 4.64 14.71
N ALA A 230 2.21 5.21 15.15
CA ALA A 230 2.32 6.08 16.32
C ALA A 230 3.45 7.10 16.12
N THR A 231 3.40 8.22 16.84
CA THR A 231 4.51 9.19 16.84
C THR A 231 5.79 8.52 17.33
N CYS A 232 6.83 8.52 16.48
CA CYS A 232 8.08 7.81 16.72
C CYS A 232 7.90 6.32 17.06
N GLY A 233 6.89 5.69 16.47
CA GLY A 233 6.58 4.28 16.65
C GLY A 233 7.63 3.37 15.99
N SER A 234 7.40 2.07 16.08
CA SER A 234 8.27 1.06 15.47
C SER A 234 7.50 0.24 14.46
N ASP A 235 8.06 0.12 13.25
CA ASP A 235 7.58 -0.78 12.21
C ASP A 235 8.15 -2.20 12.35
N LEU A 236 8.92 -2.46 13.41
CA LEU A 236 9.62 -3.71 13.73
C LEU A 236 10.72 -4.06 12.71
N VAL A 237 11.31 -3.05 12.09
CA VAL A 237 12.45 -3.15 11.17
C VAL A 237 13.59 -2.27 11.69
N THR A 238 14.80 -2.79 11.71
CA THR A 238 15.92 -2.12 12.37
C THR A 238 16.70 -1.15 11.48
N ASP A 239 16.58 -1.27 10.15
CA ASP A 239 17.25 -0.44 9.16
C ASP A 239 16.35 0.67 8.60
N THR A 240 15.13 0.81 9.11
CA THR A 240 14.25 1.95 8.91
C THR A 240 14.41 2.94 10.07
N PRO A 241 14.72 4.21 9.81
CA PRO A 241 14.82 5.21 10.88
C PRO A 241 13.44 5.53 11.46
N SER A 242 13.40 5.98 12.72
CA SER A 242 12.16 6.41 13.35
C SER A 242 11.61 7.65 12.66
N HIS A 243 10.36 7.59 12.27
CA HIS A 243 9.59 8.71 11.68
C HIS A 243 8.70 9.38 12.73
N ASN A 244 8.47 10.69 12.57
CA ASN A 244 7.51 11.39 13.43
C ASN A 244 6.11 10.79 13.28
N THR A 245 5.62 10.78 12.04
CA THR A 245 4.31 10.29 11.60
C THR A 245 4.42 10.00 10.11
N ALA A 246 3.29 9.75 9.45
CA ALA A 246 3.22 9.68 7.99
C ALA A 246 3.70 10.98 7.33
N ASN A 247 4.44 10.86 6.25
CA ASN A 247 4.81 11.95 5.37
C ASN A 247 3.86 12.03 4.17
N TYR A 248 3.57 13.24 3.69
CA TYR A 248 2.68 13.49 2.56
C TYR A 248 3.37 14.36 1.50
N GLY A 249 2.86 14.33 0.28
CA GLY A 249 3.49 14.99 -0.85
C GLY A 249 4.83 14.35 -1.21
N VAL A 250 5.81 15.15 -1.58
CA VAL A 250 7.21 14.73 -1.78
C VAL A 250 8.09 15.60 -0.89
N PRO A 251 8.42 15.16 0.33
CA PRO A 251 9.27 15.94 1.22
C PRO A 251 10.64 16.24 0.60
N ALA A 252 11.15 17.43 0.89
CA ALA A 252 12.51 17.76 0.49
C ALA A 252 13.52 16.90 1.26
N TYR A 253 14.55 16.42 0.56
CA TYR A 253 15.62 15.66 1.19
C TYR A 253 16.79 16.59 1.58
N PRO A 254 17.43 16.43 2.75
CA PRO A 254 17.07 15.50 3.83
C PRO A 254 15.87 15.97 4.65
N HIS A 255 14.97 15.06 5.02
CA HIS A 255 13.87 15.28 5.92
C HIS A 255 14.18 14.68 7.29
N TYR A 256 14.25 15.51 8.33
CA TYR A 256 14.67 15.06 9.66
C TYR A 256 13.46 14.79 10.56
N SER A 257 13.52 13.66 11.24
CA SER A 257 12.61 13.34 12.35
C SER A 257 12.89 14.21 13.56
N THR A 258 11.87 14.46 14.39
CA THR A 258 12.02 15.00 15.76
C THR A 258 12.12 13.90 16.83
N CYS A 259 12.13 12.64 16.42
CA CYS A 259 12.34 11.50 17.31
C CYS A 259 13.76 11.49 17.89
N THR A 260 13.99 10.68 18.92
CA THR A 260 15.30 10.57 19.58
C THR A 260 16.43 10.34 18.56
N GLY A 261 17.46 11.16 18.61
CA GLY A 261 18.60 11.13 17.69
C GLY A 261 18.38 11.87 16.37
N THR A 262 17.21 12.49 16.16
CA THR A 262 16.87 13.28 14.96
C THR A 262 17.30 12.63 13.65
N PRO A 263 16.92 11.37 13.39
CA PRO A 263 17.36 10.68 12.19
C PRO A 263 16.77 11.32 10.92
N ILE A 264 17.45 11.10 9.78
CA ILE A 264 16.85 11.40 8.47
C ILE A 264 15.75 10.37 8.21
N GLU A 265 14.53 10.83 7.94
CA GLU A 265 13.42 9.96 7.60
C GLU A 265 13.56 9.37 6.20
N MET A 266 13.18 8.11 6.04
CA MET A 266 13.22 7.38 4.76
C MET A 266 11.91 7.64 3.99
N THR A 267 11.62 8.90 3.65
CA THR A 267 10.36 9.35 3.04
C THR A 267 10.09 8.72 1.68
N MET A 268 11.11 8.12 1.04
CA MET A 268 11.01 7.40 -0.23
C MET A 268 10.64 5.92 -0.08
N ASN A 269 10.39 5.46 1.14
CA ASN A 269 9.99 4.08 1.39
C ASN A 269 8.54 3.84 0.96
N TYR A 270 8.26 2.69 0.35
CA TYR A 270 6.89 2.34 -0.08
C TYR A 270 5.89 2.23 1.08
N MET A 271 6.35 2.11 2.32
CA MET A 271 5.48 2.02 3.50
C MET A 271 5.23 3.38 4.18
N ASP A 272 5.62 4.50 3.55
CA ASP A 272 5.22 5.86 3.94
C ASP A 272 3.97 6.29 3.15
N TYR A 273 3.45 7.52 3.41
CA TYR A 273 2.27 8.10 2.76
C TYR A 273 2.61 9.19 1.73
N THR A 274 3.85 9.25 1.27
CA THR A 274 4.26 10.18 0.22
C THR A 274 3.52 9.91 -1.09
N ASP A 275 3.51 10.89 -1.98
CA ASP A 275 2.98 10.72 -3.33
C ASP A 275 3.72 9.60 -4.06
N ASP A 276 3.06 8.95 -5.03
CA ASP A 276 3.68 7.84 -5.77
C ASP A 276 5.07 8.17 -6.35
N ARG A 277 5.26 9.41 -6.83
CA ARG A 277 6.56 9.87 -7.35
C ARG A 277 7.65 10.05 -6.28
N GLY A 278 7.27 10.02 -5.02
CA GLY A 278 8.15 10.19 -3.87
C GLY A 278 8.58 8.89 -3.21
N MET A 279 8.00 7.74 -3.59
CA MET A 279 8.29 6.44 -3.00
C MET A 279 8.83 5.47 -4.03
N TYR A 280 9.99 4.86 -3.76
CA TYR A 280 10.67 4.04 -4.76
C TYR A 280 11.63 2.98 -4.19
N MET A 281 11.52 2.62 -2.89
CA MET A 281 12.35 1.57 -2.29
C MET A 281 11.68 0.83 -1.12
N PHE A 282 12.10 -0.43 -0.94
CA PHE A 282 12.05 -1.16 0.33
C PHE A 282 13.45 -1.25 0.93
N SER A 283 13.53 -1.52 2.25
CA SER A 283 14.80 -1.78 2.93
C SER A 283 15.15 -3.28 2.98
N VAL A 284 16.42 -3.58 3.30
CA VAL A 284 16.91 -4.97 3.51
C VAL A 284 16.18 -5.63 4.68
N GLY A 285 15.91 -4.90 5.76
CA GLY A 285 15.15 -5.39 6.89
C GLY A 285 13.68 -5.67 6.53
N GLN A 286 13.05 -4.79 5.72
CA GLN A 286 11.71 -5.04 5.19
C GLN A 286 11.68 -6.29 4.29
N LYS A 287 12.68 -6.46 3.40
CA LYS A 287 12.82 -7.68 2.61
C LYS A 287 12.90 -8.91 3.50
N ALA A 288 13.77 -8.91 4.50
CA ALA A 288 13.95 -10.06 5.39
C ALA A 288 12.64 -10.41 6.14
N ARG A 289 11.87 -9.37 6.51
CA ARG A 289 10.56 -9.53 7.13
C ARG A 289 9.53 -10.14 6.17
N MET A 290 9.51 -9.70 4.92
CA MET A 290 8.66 -10.29 3.86
C MET A 290 9.08 -11.72 3.53
N ASP A 291 10.37 -12.00 3.39
CA ASP A 291 10.86 -13.35 3.10
C ASP A 291 10.45 -14.35 4.17
N ALA A 292 10.48 -13.96 5.45
CA ALA A 292 10.21 -14.84 6.57
C ALA A 292 8.82 -15.50 6.47
N ILE A 293 7.78 -14.78 6.03
CA ILE A 293 6.43 -15.35 5.95
C ILE A 293 6.28 -16.43 4.87
N PHE A 294 7.19 -16.49 3.89
CA PHE A 294 7.21 -17.49 2.82
C PHE A 294 8.12 -18.70 3.11
N LEU A 295 8.87 -18.69 4.20
CA LEU A 295 9.66 -19.85 4.63
C LEU A 295 8.75 -21.01 5.05
N ALA A 296 9.31 -22.25 5.07
CA ALA A 296 8.59 -23.41 5.63
C ALA A 296 8.16 -23.12 7.08
N GLY A 297 6.87 -23.24 7.36
CA GLY A 297 6.26 -22.87 8.64
C GLY A 297 5.82 -21.40 8.72
N GLY A 298 6.19 -20.56 7.77
CA GLY A 298 5.72 -19.18 7.67
C GLY A 298 4.24 -19.07 7.32
N SER A 299 3.66 -17.91 7.62
CA SER A 299 2.20 -17.69 7.49
C SER A 299 1.69 -17.70 6.05
N ARG A 300 2.56 -17.53 5.05
CA ARG A 300 2.26 -17.55 3.61
C ARG A 300 3.14 -18.56 2.84
N ALA A 301 3.64 -19.58 3.50
CA ALA A 301 4.51 -20.59 2.87
C ALA A 301 3.86 -21.28 1.65
N SER A 302 2.53 -21.39 1.64
CA SER A 302 1.76 -22.03 0.56
C SER A 302 1.57 -21.16 -0.69
N PHE A 303 1.93 -19.87 -0.66
CA PHE A 303 1.82 -18.98 -1.82
C PHE A 303 3.03 -19.06 -2.75
N ARG A 304 4.07 -19.74 -2.35
CA ARG A 304 5.29 -19.93 -3.13
C ARG A 304 5.09 -21.06 -4.14
N LEU A 305 5.23 -20.77 -5.44
CA LEU A 305 5.34 -21.77 -6.51
C LEU A 305 6.74 -22.36 -6.55
#